data_d939d16c2af6cc6617464df11f25fa37
#
_entry.id   d939d16c2af6cc6617464df11f25fa37
#
_cell.length_a   1.000
_cell.length_b   1.000
_cell.length_c   1.000
_cell.angle_alpha   90.00
_cell.angle_beta   90.00
_cell.angle_gamma   90.00
#
_symmetry.space_group_name_H-M   'P 1'
#
loop_
_entity.id
_entity.type
_entity.pdbx_description
1 polymer ?
#
loop_
_entity_poly.entity_id
_entity_poly.type
_entity_poly.pdbx_seq_one_letter_code
_entity_poly.pdbx_strand_id
1 'polypeptide(L)'
;MLTLTPINLKTANAFVQQYHRHHKPTRGHKFSIGVSDDGALVGVAICGRPVARRLDDGYTLEVNRLCTDGTPNACSILYAAAYRAARAMGYNRVVTYILDTENGASLKAAGYT
;
A
#
# COMPACT_ATOMS: atom_id res chain seq x y z
N MET A 1 13.54 -14.31 3.14
CA MET A 1 12.10 -14.58 2.99
C MET A 1 11.30 -13.32 3.29
N LEU A 2 10.35 -12.99 2.44
CA LEU A 2 9.50 -11.83 2.65
C LEU A 2 8.43 -12.12 3.70
N THR A 3 8.32 -11.23 4.69
CA THR A 3 7.31 -11.33 5.74
C THR A 3 6.63 -9.97 5.92
N LEU A 4 5.33 -10.01 6.23
CA LEU A 4 4.59 -8.80 6.56
C LEU A 4 5.02 -8.30 7.93
N THR A 5 5.10 -6.98 8.06
CA THR A 5 5.57 -6.32 9.28
C THR A 5 4.59 -5.20 9.64
N PRO A 6 4.08 -5.15 10.86
CA PRO A 6 3.30 -3.98 11.28
C PRO A 6 4.21 -2.77 11.39
N ILE A 7 3.75 -1.64 10.87
CA ILE A 7 4.49 -0.38 10.91
C ILE A 7 3.54 0.76 11.21
N ASN A 8 4.08 1.86 11.73
CA ASN A 8 3.30 3.08 11.93
C ASN A 8 3.42 4.01 10.71
N LEU A 9 2.61 5.06 10.71
CA LEU A 9 2.58 6.00 9.59
C LEU A 9 3.90 6.74 9.43
N LYS A 10 4.56 7.07 10.51
CA LYS A 10 5.84 7.77 10.48
C LYS A 10 6.89 6.94 9.74
N THR A 11 6.99 5.66 10.05
CA THR A 11 7.92 4.73 9.40
C THR A 11 7.57 4.58 7.91
N ALA A 12 6.28 4.45 7.60
CA ALA A 12 5.83 4.31 6.21
C ALA A 12 6.16 5.56 5.39
N ASN A 13 5.88 6.76 5.92
CA ASN A 13 6.20 8.01 5.24
C ASN A 13 7.70 8.19 5.03
N ALA A 14 8.51 7.79 6.00
CA ALA A 14 9.96 7.88 5.89
C ALA A 14 10.48 6.99 4.74
N PHE A 15 9.93 5.79 4.61
CA PHE A 15 10.28 4.88 3.53
C PHE A 15 9.89 5.46 2.17
N VAL A 16 8.67 5.99 2.04
CA VAL A 16 8.20 6.61 0.80
C VAL A 16 9.10 7.78 0.42
N GLN A 17 9.48 8.61 1.38
CA GLN A 17 10.34 9.76 1.12
C GLN A 17 11.72 9.34 0.63
N GLN A 18 12.26 8.25 1.15
CA GLN A 18 13.56 7.74 0.76
C GLN A 18 13.57 7.19 -0.67
N TYR A 19 12.53 6.46 -1.07
CA TYR A 19 12.50 5.72 -2.33
C TYR A 19 11.64 6.35 -3.41
N HIS A 20 10.65 7.19 -3.04
CA HIS A 20 9.75 7.87 -3.98
C HIS A 20 9.66 9.35 -3.63
N ARG A 21 10.70 10.10 -3.95
CA ARG A 21 10.85 11.52 -3.58
C ARG A 21 9.75 12.43 -4.11
N HIS A 22 9.07 12.02 -5.19
CA HIS A 22 8.03 12.84 -5.81
C HIS A 22 6.70 12.77 -5.07
N HIS A 23 6.55 11.80 -4.16
CA HIS A 23 5.33 11.64 -3.39
C HIS A 23 5.44 12.38 -2.07
N LYS A 24 4.43 13.19 -1.77
CA LYS A 24 4.35 13.86 -0.47
C LYS A 24 3.98 12.85 0.59
N PRO A 25 4.41 13.04 1.85
CA PRO A 25 3.94 12.23 2.96
C PRO A 25 2.43 12.33 3.09
N THR A 26 1.77 11.25 3.50
CA THR A 26 0.36 11.30 3.82
C THR A 26 0.18 11.88 5.21
N ARG A 27 -0.89 12.66 5.42
CA ARG A 27 -1.17 13.29 6.72
C ARG A 27 -1.83 12.34 7.69
N GLY A 28 -2.46 11.28 7.19
CA GLY A 28 -3.13 10.29 8.01
C GLY A 28 -3.32 8.99 7.25
N HIS A 29 -3.78 7.97 7.97
CA HIS A 29 -4.05 6.68 7.38
C HIS A 29 -5.13 5.95 8.19
N LYS A 30 -5.68 4.89 7.59
CA LYS A 30 -6.44 3.90 8.36
C LYS A 30 -5.49 2.86 8.92
N PHE A 31 -4.55 2.39 8.09
CA PHE A 31 -3.46 1.51 8.52
C PHE A 31 -2.32 1.56 7.51
N SER A 32 -1.16 1.09 7.95
CA SER A 32 0.00 0.91 7.08
C SER A 32 0.57 -0.49 7.29
N ILE A 33 1.14 -1.05 6.22
CA ILE A 33 1.70 -2.39 6.24
C ILE A 33 3.11 -2.31 5.69
N GLY A 34 4.03 -3.01 6.34
CA GLY A 34 5.38 -3.19 5.84
C GLY A 34 5.60 -4.60 5.35
N VAL A 35 6.56 -4.77 4.44
CA VAL A 35 7.10 -6.07 4.09
C VAL A 35 8.61 -6.01 4.30
N SER A 36 9.15 -7.03 4.95
CA SER A 36 10.57 -7.12 5.27
C SER A 36 11.18 -8.36 4.68
N ASP A 37 12.46 -8.27 4.35
CA ASP A 37 13.25 -9.41 3.91
C ASP A 37 14.37 -9.62 4.92
N ASP A 38 14.30 -10.74 5.66
CA ASP A 38 15.27 -11.08 6.72
C ASP A 38 15.46 -9.94 7.73
N GLY A 39 14.35 -9.29 8.09
CA GLY A 39 14.34 -8.23 9.09
C GLY A 39 14.55 -6.82 8.57
N ALA A 40 14.90 -6.67 7.30
CA ALA A 40 15.07 -5.35 6.68
C ALA A 40 13.79 -4.94 5.94
N LEU A 41 13.27 -3.75 6.24
CA LEU A 41 12.06 -3.23 5.57
C LEU A 41 12.37 -2.94 4.09
N VAL A 42 11.64 -3.60 3.19
CA VAL A 42 11.84 -3.46 1.74
C VAL A 42 10.64 -2.88 1.01
N GLY A 43 9.54 -2.69 1.70
CA GLY A 43 8.37 -2.06 1.09
C GLY A 43 7.32 -1.68 2.12
N VAL A 44 6.48 -0.71 1.74
CA VAL A 44 5.38 -0.22 2.59
C VAL A 44 4.14 0.05 1.75
N ALA A 45 2.98 -0.10 2.36
CA ALA A 45 1.71 0.35 1.82
C ALA A 45 1.02 1.21 2.86
N ILE A 46 0.52 2.37 2.44
CA ILE A 46 -0.25 3.27 3.30
C ILE A 46 -1.67 3.28 2.76
N CYS A 47 -2.62 2.89 3.59
CA CYS A 47 -4.01 2.74 3.19
C CYS A 47 -4.88 3.69 4.00
N GLY A 48 -5.84 4.33 3.33
CA GLY A 48 -6.70 5.28 3.99
C GLY A 48 -7.93 5.64 3.18
N ARG A 49 -8.50 6.80 3.47
CA ARG A 49 -9.69 7.28 2.80
C ARG A 49 -9.37 7.61 1.33
N PRO A 50 -10.31 7.35 0.41
CA PRO A 50 -10.12 7.76 -0.97
C PRO A 50 -9.90 9.26 -1.09
N VAL A 51 -8.97 9.66 -1.95
CA VAL A 51 -8.72 11.07 -2.24
C VAL A 51 -9.90 11.66 -3.02
N ALA A 52 -10.48 10.88 -3.94
CA ALA A 52 -11.66 11.31 -4.67
C ALA A 52 -12.89 11.24 -3.76
N ARG A 53 -13.51 12.41 -3.51
CA ARG A 53 -14.65 12.51 -2.59
C ARG A 53 -15.81 11.59 -2.94
N ARG A 54 -16.08 11.41 -4.23
CA ARG A 54 -17.19 10.55 -4.69
C ARG A 54 -16.99 9.08 -4.35
N LEU A 55 -15.75 8.67 -4.07
CA LEU A 55 -15.42 7.30 -3.68
C LEU A 55 -15.38 7.12 -2.18
N ASP A 56 -15.40 8.21 -1.42
CA ASP A 56 -15.29 8.17 0.05
C ASP A 56 -16.67 7.94 0.67
N ASP A 57 -17.18 6.73 0.50
CA ASP A 57 -18.52 6.33 0.93
C ASP A 57 -18.51 5.58 2.26
N GLY A 58 -17.36 5.48 2.92
CA GLY A 58 -17.23 4.74 4.18
C GLY A 58 -16.93 3.26 3.99
N TYR A 59 -17.09 2.73 2.79
CA TYR A 59 -16.87 1.31 2.48
C TYR A 59 -15.79 1.08 1.44
N THR A 60 -15.13 2.15 1.00
CA THR A 60 -14.04 2.09 0.04
C THR A 60 -12.74 2.48 0.72
N LEU A 61 -11.72 1.65 0.55
CA LEU A 61 -10.37 1.92 1.02
C LEU A 61 -9.48 2.25 -0.18
N GLU A 62 -8.60 3.22 -0.03
CA GLU A 62 -7.61 3.50 -1.04
C GLU A 62 -6.21 3.12 -0.55
N VAL A 63 -5.45 2.45 -1.41
CA VAL A 63 -4.00 2.32 -1.19
C VAL A 63 -3.39 3.64 -1.65
N ASN A 64 -3.18 4.55 -0.70
CA ASN A 64 -2.76 5.93 -0.99
C ASN A 64 -1.30 6.00 -1.46
N ARG A 65 -0.47 5.13 -0.92
CA ARG A 65 0.94 5.00 -1.29
C ARG A 65 1.33 3.53 -1.24
N LEU A 66 2.11 3.11 -2.22
CA LEU A 66 2.76 1.81 -2.17
C LEU A 66 4.15 1.99 -2.77
N CYS A 67 5.16 1.57 -2.03
CA CYS A 67 6.53 1.86 -2.37
C CYS A 67 7.41 0.69 -1.93
N THR A 68 8.31 0.26 -2.80
CA THR A 68 9.30 -0.77 -2.48
C THR A 68 10.68 -0.33 -2.94
N ASP A 69 11.70 -1.02 -2.48
CA ASP A 69 13.07 -0.81 -2.93
C ASP A 69 13.41 -1.60 -4.20
N GLY A 70 12.42 -2.22 -4.83
CA GLY A 70 12.61 -3.04 -6.02
C GLY A 70 12.69 -4.53 -5.74
N THR A 71 12.60 -4.95 -4.49
CA THR A 71 12.65 -6.37 -4.13
C THR A 71 11.54 -7.13 -4.86
N PRO A 72 11.86 -8.24 -5.56
CA PRO A 72 10.85 -9.01 -6.29
C PRO A 72 9.72 -9.48 -5.38
N ASN A 73 8.50 -9.42 -5.88
CA ASN A 73 7.26 -9.83 -5.21
C ASN A 73 6.79 -8.94 -4.07
N ALA A 74 7.57 -7.94 -3.65
CA ALA A 74 7.18 -7.07 -2.54
C ALA A 74 5.88 -6.31 -2.85
N CYS A 75 5.73 -5.75 -4.04
CA CYS A 75 4.51 -5.04 -4.43
C CYS A 75 3.28 -5.95 -4.39
N SER A 76 3.37 -7.14 -4.99
CA SER A 76 2.25 -8.09 -5.01
C SER A 76 1.82 -8.48 -3.61
N ILE A 77 2.79 -8.74 -2.73
CA ILE A 77 2.52 -9.11 -1.35
C ILE A 77 1.81 -7.98 -0.61
N LEU A 78 2.26 -6.73 -0.81
CA LEU A 78 1.64 -5.58 -0.17
C LEU A 78 0.21 -5.34 -0.66
N TYR A 79 -0.04 -5.41 -1.96
CA TYR A 79 -1.39 -5.25 -2.48
C TYR A 79 -2.33 -6.35 -1.96
N ALA A 80 -1.87 -7.59 -1.96
CA ALA A 80 -2.67 -8.70 -1.44
C ALA A 80 -2.97 -8.53 0.04
N ALA A 81 -1.99 -8.12 0.83
CA ALA A 81 -2.16 -7.88 2.25
C ALA A 81 -3.15 -6.74 2.52
N ALA A 82 -3.05 -5.64 1.76
CA ALA A 82 -3.99 -4.52 1.88
C ALA A 82 -5.42 -4.95 1.58
N TYR A 83 -5.62 -5.76 0.54
CA TYR A 83 -6.93 -6.29 0.19
C TYR A 83 -7.51 -7.16 1.30
N ARG A 84 -6.71 -8.09 1.83
CA ARG A 84 -7.17 -8.97 2.92
C ARG A 84 -7.51 -8.18 4.18
N ALA A 85 -6.67 -7.19 4.53
CA ALA A 85 -6.93 -6.35 5.69
C ALA A 85 -8.20 -5.54 5.51
N ALA A 86 -8.40 -4.97 4.32
CA ALA A 86 -9.59 -4.19 4.02
C ALA A 86 -10.86 -5.04 4.14
N ARG A 87 -10.84 -6.25 3.61
CA ARG A 87 -11.99 -7.15 3.72
C ARG A 87 -12.28 -7.51 5.17
N ALA A 88 -11.25 -7.78 5.95
CA ALA A 88 -11.41 -8.11 7.36
C ALA A 88 -12.00 -6.94 8.16
N MET A 89 -11.74 -5.70 7.73
CA MET A 89 -12.25 -4.50 8.38
C MET A 89 -13.65 -4.10 7.92
N GLY A 90 -14.22 -4.80 6.93
CA GLY A 90 -15.56 -4.52 6.44
C GLY A 90 -15.65 -3.64 5.20
N TYR A 91 -14.52 -3.27 4.60
CA TYR A 91 -14.55 -2.55 3.34
C TYR A 91 -15.00 -3.48 2.22
N ASN A 92 -15.79 -2.95 1.28
CA ASN A 92 -16.27 -3.75 0.14
C ASN A 92 -15.61 -3.37 -1.19
N ARG A 93 -14.73 -2.36 -1.17
CA ARG A 93 -13.98 -1.93 -2.36
C ARG A 93 -12.59 -1.45 -1.93
N VAL A 94 -11.59 -1.84 -2.70
CA VAL A 94 -10.22 -1.32 -2.54
C VAL A 94 -9.80 -0.72 -3.87
N VAL A 95 -9.37 0.52 -3.86
CA VAL A 95 -8.93 1.24 -5.06
C VAL A 95 -7.47 1.67 -4.90
N THR A 96 -6.80 1.82 -6.03
CA THR A 96 -5.44 2.35 -6.07
C THR A 96 -5.25 3.06 -7.40
N TYR A 97 -4.28 3.97 -7.46
CA TYR A 97 -3.90 4.63 -8.69
C TYR A 97 -2.49 4.21 -9.07
N ILE A 98 -2.33 3.71 -10.30
CA ILE A 98 -1.05 3.26 -10.83
C ILE A 98 -0.40 4.46 -11.53
N LEU A 99 0.87 4.72 -11.22
CA LEU A 99 1.63 5.74 -11.91
C LEU A 99 1.92 5.29 -13.35
N ASP A 100 2.11 6.25 -14.27
CA ASP A 100 2.36 5.95 -15.69
C ASP A 100 3.54 5.02 -15.92
N THR A 101 4.51 5.04 -15.02
CA THR A 101 5.71 4.20 -15.11
C THR A 101 5.51 2.79 -14.56
N GLU A 102 4.36 2.52 -13.93
CA GLU A 102 4.06 1.22 -13.36
C GLU A 102 3.16 0.43 -14.30
N ASN A 103 3.34 -0.89 -14.34
CA ASN A 103 2.41 -1.76 -15.04
C ASN A 103 1.47 -2.42 -14.03
N GLY A 104 0.38 -3.02 -14.51
CA GLY A 104 -0.62 -3.63 -13.65
C GLY A 104 -0.28 -5.04 -13.17
N ALA A 105 0.93 -5.55 -13.42
CA ALA A 105 1.26 -6.93 -13.12
C ALA A 105 1.18 -7.26 -11.63
N SER A 106 1.67 -6.36 -10.77
CA SER A 106 1.62 -6.55 -9.32
C SER A 106 0.20 -6.59 -8.79
N LEU A 107 -0.67 -5.74 -9.34
CA LEU A 107 -2.08 -5.71 -8.96
C LEU A 107 -2.79 -7.00 -9.39
N LYS A 108 -2.54 -7.48 -10.60
CA LYS A 108 -3.12 -8.72 -11.10
C LYS A 108 -2.66 -9.91 -10.27
N ALA A 109 -1.38 -9.97 -9.94
CA ALA A 109 -0.82 -11.03 -9.11
C ALA A 109 -1.43 -11.05 -7.71
N ALA A 110 -1.85 -9.90 -7.19
CA ALA A 110 -2.49 -9.79 -5.88
C ALA A 110 -4.01 -10.00 -5.92
N GLY A 111 -4.60 -10.20 -7.11
CA GLY A 111 -6.04 -10.43 -7.27
C GLY A 111 -6.87 -9.19 -7.51
N TYR A 112 -6.26 -8.05 -7.74
CA TYR A 112 -6.98 -6.81 -8.07
C TYR A 112 -7.51 -6.88 -9.51
N THR A 113 -8.63 -6.28 -9.75
CA THR A 113 -9.25 -6.22 -11.07
C THR A 113 -9.28 -4.80 -11.62
#